data_7df51e171c8f018583be016d66c43e2d
#
_entry.id   7df51e171c8f018583be016d66c43e2d
#
_cell.length_a   1.000
_cell.length_b   1.000
_cell.length_c   1.000
_cell.angle_alpha   90.00
_cell.angle_beta   90.00
_cell.angle_gamma   90.00
#
_symmetry.space_group_name_H-M   'P 1'
#
loop_
_entity.id
_entity.type
_entity.pdbx_description
1 polymer ?
#
loop_
_entity_poly.entity_id
_entity_poly.type
_entity_poly.pdbx_seq_one_letter_code
_entity_poly.pdbx_strand_id
1 'polypeptide(L)'
;MRRLLPIIVCVVFSCQGDPVQQNPYLNNLPPFEFELNLDLPLYDNLRFAGGTLSLSQLGLKGVHLYNLDGTQILAWEASCPNQRPSDCSDTTVNGIEAVCNCDDFIYSLVTGQPLSEGVEYGLVNYGIRRNGNTVLVYN
;
A
#
# COMPACT_ATOMS: atom_id res chain seq x y z
N MET A 1 32.29 -53.95 -24.07
CA MET A 1 31.03 -53.51 -23.43
C MET A 1 31.22 -52.11 -22.93
N ARG A 2 30.66 -51.12 -23.65
CA ARG A 2 30.86 -49.70 -23.39
C ARG A 2 29.63 -49.20 -22.66
N ARG A 3 29.78 -48.93 -21.35
CA ARG A 3 28.68 -48.45 -20.49
C ARG A 3 28.47 -46.95 -20.77
N LEU A 4 27.37 -46.61 -21.41
CA LEU A 4 26.88 -45.23 -21.56
C LEU A 4 26.24 -44.79 -20.22
N LEU A 5 26.86 -43.79 -19.54
CA LEU A 5 26.28 -43.14 -18.42
C LEU A 5 25.29 -42.06 -18.94
N PRO A 6 24.03 -42.00 -18.46
CA PRO A 6 23.14 -40.92 -18.84
C PRO A 6 23.52 -39.66 -18.03
N ILE A 7 23.80 -38.57 -18.73
CA ILE A 7 23.99 -37.25 -18.14
C ILE A 7 22.59 -36.69 -17.85
N ILE A 8 22.26 -36.58 -16.57
CA ILE A 8 21.05 -35.90 -16.11
C ILE A 8 21.35 -34.38 -16.12
N VAL A 9 20.74 -33.67 -17.07
CA VAL A 9 20.78 -32.21 -17.12
C VAL A 9 19.72 -31.67 -16.17
N CYS A 10 20.14 -31.19 -15.01
CA CYS A 10 19.27 -30.41 -14.08
C CYS A 10 19.04 -29.02 -14.65
N VAL A 11 17.85 -28.77 -15.21
CA VAL A 11 17.41 -27.44 -15.59
C VAL A 11 16.95 -26.72 -14.30
N VAL A 12 17.81 -25.85 -13.79
CA VAL A 12 17.45 -24.92 -12.70
C VAL A 12 16.60 -23.79 -13.27
N PHE A 13 15.29 -23.84 -13.02
CA PHE A 13 14.42 -22.68 -13.24
C PHE A 13 14.77 -21.62 -12.20
N SER A 14 15.54 -20.61 -12.61
CA SER A 14 15.71 -19.39 -11.84
C SER A 14 14.39 -18.60 -11.91
N CYS A 15 13.61 -18.56 -10.82
CA CYS A 15 12.58 -17.56 -10.63
C CYS A 15 13.28 -16.22 -10.47
N GLN A 16 13.35 -15.42 -11.52
CA GLN A 16 13.64 -14.01 -11.43
C GLN A 16 12.33 -13.36 -11.00
N GLY A 17 12.26 -12.95 -9.71
CA GLY A 17 11.22 -12.03 -9.27
C GLY A 17 11.40 -10.71 -10.02
N ASP A 18 10.31 -10.17 -10.58
CA ASP A 18 10.34 -8.85 -11.21
C ASP A 18 10.87 -7.83 -10.19
N PRO A 19 11.81 -6.94 -10.61
CA PRO A 19 12.29 -5.90 -9.73
C PRO A 19 11.09 -5.04 -9.29
N VAL A 20 10.93 -4.86 -7.98
CA VAL A 20 9.92 -3.94 -7.44
C VAL A 20 10.19 -2.57 -8.06
N GLN A 21 9.28 -2.12 -8.91
CA GLN A 21 9.41 -0.85 -9.62
C GLN A 21 9.31 0.27 -8.58
N GLN A 22 10.44 0.93 -8.30
CA GLN A 22 10.48 2.04 -7.36
C GLN A 22 9.77 3.25 -7.99
N ASN A 23 8.83 3.83 -7.25
CA ASN A 23 8.13 5.02 -7.68
C ASN A 23 9.09 6.24 -7.63
N PRO A 24 9.43 6.88 -8.76
CA PRO A 24 10.38 7.98 -8.80
C PRO A 24 9.86 9.26 -8.15
N TYR A 25 8.56 9.39 -7.98
CA TYR A 25 7.91 10.56 -7.39
C TYR A 25 7.84 10.49 -5.87
N LEU A 26 7.78 9.26 -5.31
CA LEU A 26 7.57 9.00 -3.88
C LEU A 26 8.70 8.13 -3.28
N ASN A 27 9.95 8.40 -3.68
CA ASN A 27 11.12 7.63 -3.23
C ASN A 27 11.71 8.08 -1.87
N ASN A 28 11.30 9.26 -1.36
CA ASN A 28 11.80 9.84 -0.11
C ASN A 28 10.64 10.17 0.84
N LEU A 29 9.91 9.14 1.24
CA LEU A 29 8.84 9.31 2.22
C LEU A 29 9.41 9.49 3.63
N PRO A 30 8.86 10.40 4.46
CA PRO A 30 9.35 10.61 5.81
C PRO A 30 9.15 9.35 6.66
N PRO A 31 10.15 8.96 7.48
CA PRO A 31 9.98 7.87 8.42
C PRO A 31 9.03 8.28 9.52
N PHE A 32 8.17 7.37 9.94
CA PHE A 32 7.27 7.53 11.07
C PHE A 32 6.93 6.18 11.71
N GLU A 33 6.49 6.25 12.95
CA GLU A 33 5.88 5.15 13.68
C GLU A 33 4.72 5.72 14.50
N PHE A 34 3.53 5.18 14.31
CA PHE A 34 2.32 5.68 14.95
C PHE A 34 1.45 4.52 15.44
N GLU A 35 1.16 4.53 16.74
CA GLU A 35 0.30 3.54 17.37
C GLU A 35 -1.11 4.10 17.56
N LEU A 36 -2.12 3.32 17.21
CA LEU A 36 -3.52 3.61 17.45
C LEU A 36 -4.21 2.46 18.18
N ASN A 37 -5.12 2.81 19.08
CA ASN A 37 -5.93 1.86 19.84
C ASN A 37 -7.37 1.86 19.30
N LEU A 38 -7.82 0.75 18.72
CA LEU A 38 -9.14 0.60 18.11
C LEU A 38 -10.29 0.68 19.14
N ASP A 39 -10.01 0.63 20.45
CA ASP A 39 -11.02 0.81 21.48
C ASP A 39 -11.41 2.30 21.68
N LEU A 40 -10.63 3.21 21.11
CA LEU A 40 -10.93 4.63 21.16
C LEU A 40 -11.98 5.01 20.10
N PRO A 41 -12.99 5.81 20.42
CA PRO A 41 -14.05 6.20 19.50
C PRO A 41 -13.54 6.83 18.18
N LEU A 42 -12.39 7.51 18.23
CA LEU A 42 -11.76 8.12 17.06
C LEU A 42 -11.41 7.11 15.96
N TYR A 43 -11.13 5.86 16.34
CA TYR A 43 -10.70 4.78 15.43
C TYR A 43 -11.76 3.70 15.23
N ASP A 44 -12.99 3.93 15.72
CA ASP A 44 -14.07 2.92 15.73
C ASP A 44 -14.39 2.39 14.33
N ASN A 45 -14.32 3.23 13.30
CA ASN A 45 -14.53 2.82 11.91
C ASN A 45 -13.58 1.71 11.44
N LEU A 46 -12.34 1.68 11.97
CA LEU A 46 -11.35 0.66 11.62
C LEU A 46 -11.57 -0.70 12.29
N ARG A 47 -12.57 -0.84 13.14
CA ARG A 47 -12.92 -2.14 13.77
C ARG A 47 -13.66 -3.06 12.85
N PHE A 48 -14.30 -2.52 11.81
CA PHE A 48 -15.18 -3.25 10.91
C PHE A 48 -14.59 -3.37 9.52
N ALA A 49 -14.88 -4.47 8.84
CA ALA A 49 -14.52 -4.64 7.43
C ALA A 49 -15.09 -3.50 6.57
N GLY A 50 -14.27 -2.96 5.68
CA GLY A 50 -14.60 -1.80 4.85
C GLY A 50 -14.42 -0.45 5.54
N GLY A 51 -14.09 -0.44 6.83
CA GLY A 51 -13.82 0.81 7.57
C GLY A 51 -12.56 1.51 7.09
N THR A 52 -12.60 2.83 7.02
CA THR A 52 -11.49 3.68 6.59
C THR A 52 -11.19 4.77 7.61
N LEU A 53 -9.94 5.20 7.65
CA LEU A 53 -9.48 6.35 8.43
C LEU A 53 -8.33 7.03 7.68
N SER A 54 -8.34 8.37 7.65
CA SER A 54 -7.23 9.15 7.08
C SER A 54 -6.54 9.93 8.18
N LEU A 55 -5.21 9.80 8.26
CA LEU A 55 -4.33 10.46 9.24
C LEU A 55 -3.45 11.45 8.49
N SER A 56 -3.85 12.71 8.43
CA SER A 56 -3.18 13.76 7.65
C SER A 56 -1.81 14.18 8.20
N GLN A 57 -1.51 13.84 9.46
CA GLN A 57 -0.25 14.21 10.13
C GLN A 57 0.89 13.22 9.86
N LEU A 58 0.65 12.10 9.21
CA LEU A 58 1.64 11.05 8.93
C LEU A 58 2.00 11.03 7.44
N GLY A 59 3.14 10.40 7.12
CA GLY A 59 3.59 10.29 5.73
C GLY A 59 3.94 11.62 5.10
N LEU A 60 3.83 11.71 3.79
CA LEU A 60 4.09 12.94 3.03
C LEU A 60 2.83 13.82 2.90
N LYS A 61 1.70 13.22 2.56
CA LYS A 61 0.39 13.88 2.39
C LYS A 61 -0.69 13.29 3.31
N GLY A 62 -0.33 12.33 4.13
CA GLY A 62 -1.23 11.59 4.99
C GLY A 62 -1.13 10.09 4.77
N VAL A 63 -1.83 9.35 5.62
CA VAL A 63 -1.95 7.89 5.53
C VAL A 63 -3.42 7.52 5.52
N HIS A 64 -3.83 6.75 4.53
CA HIS A 64 -5.13 6.10 4.49
C HIS A 64 -5.05 4.70 5.06
N LEU A 65 -5.83 4.43 6.10
CA LEU A 65 -6.02 3.11 6.67
C LEU A 65 -7.32 2.52 6.15
N TYR A 66 -7.28 1.24 5.78
CA TYR A 66 -8.42 0.49 5.29
C TYR A 66 -8.48 -0.89 5.95
N ASN A 67 -9.59 -1.22 6.60
CA ASN A 67 -9.80 -2.55 7.15
C ASN A 67 -10.43 -3.47 6.11
N LEU A 68 -9.67 -4.46 5.64
CA LEU A 68 -10.06 -5.33 4.53
C LEU A 68 -11.20 -6.28 4.92
N ASP A 69 -11.09 -6.95 6.07
CA ASP A 69 -11.93 -8.10 6.43
C ASP A 69 -12.37 -8.14 7.91
N GLY A 70 -12.10 -7.08 8.67
CA GLY A 70 -12.31 -7.02 10.12
C GLY A 70 -11.06 -7.32 10.94
N THR A 71 -10.06 -7.98 10.34
CA THR A 71 -8.80 -8.37 11.00
C THR A 71 -7.57 -7.72 10.37
N GLN A 72 -7.53 -7.63 9.05
CA GLN A 72 -6.41 -7.11 8.29
C GLN A 72 -6.61 -5.63 7.96
N ILE A 73 -5.70 -4.79 8.43
CA ILE A 73 -5.65 -3.37 8.09
C ILE A 73 -4.53 -3.13 7.11
N LEU A 74 -4.82 -2.36 6.07
CA LEU A 74 -3.89 -1.88 5.06
C LEU A 74 -3.62 -0.40 5.30
N ALA A 75 -2.41 0.05 4.99
CA ALA A 75 -2.00 1.45 5.13
C ALA A 75 -1.36 1.94 3.84
N TRP A 76 -1.83 3.06 3.33
CA TRP A 76 -1.41 3.65 2.08
C TRP A 76 -0.99 5.10 2.27
N GLU A 77 0.12 5.50 1.62
CA GLU A 77 0.46 6.92 1.49
C GLU A 77 -0.65 7.64 0.73
N ALA A 78 -1.07 8.80 1.23
CA ALA A 78 -2.14 9.59 0.62
C ALA A 78 -1.67 10.45 -0.57
N SER A 79 -0.38 10.48 -0.88
CA SER A 79 0.13 11.17 -2.08
C SER A 79 -0.29 10.49 -3.36
N CYS A 80 -0.64 11.28 -4.38
CA CYS A 80 -0.88 10.79 -5.74
C CYS A 80 0.40 10.16 -6.31
N PRO A 81 0.43 8.86 -6.66
CA PRO A 81 1.68 8.16 -6.95
C PRO A 81 2.26 8.44 -8.34
N ASN A 82 1.51 9.07 -9.25
CA ASN A 82 1.94 9.28 -10.64
C ASN A 82 2.33 10.73 -10.95
N GLN A 83 2.61 11.53 -9.93
CA GLN A 83 3.01 12.92 -10.09
C GLN A 83 3.92 13.38 -8.94
N ARG A 84 4.65 14.45 -9.17
CA ARG A 84 5.45 15.09 -8.12
C ARG A 84 4.56 15.67 -7.04
N PRO A 85 4.95 15.60 -5.77
CA PRO A 85 4.23 16.25 -4.68
C PRO A 85 3.98 17.75 -4.96
N SER A 86 2.72 18.16 -4.83
CA SER A 86 2.23 19.54 -5.02
C SER A 86 1.04 19.77 -4.08
N ASP A 87 0.42 20.94 -4.13
CA ASP A 87 -0.68 21.28 -3.22
C ASP A 87 -1.90 20.38 -3.41
N CYS A 88 -2.21 19.96 -4.65
CA CYS A 88 -3.34 19.07 -4.96
C CYS A 88 -2.97 17.59 -5.08
N SER A 89 -1.69 17.20 -4.89
CA SER A 89 -1.22 15.83 -5.11
C SER A 89 -1.49 14.88 -3.94
N ASP A 90 -2.58 15.07 -3.26
CA ASP A 90 -3.13 14.16 -2.28
C ASP A 90 -4.35 13.44 -2.83
N THR A 91 -4.68 12.30 -2.22
CA THR A 91 -5.86 11.52 -2.55
C THR A 91 -6.95 11.69 -1.50
N THR A 92 -8.20 11.63 -1.96
CA THR A 92 -9.39 11.61 -1.10
C THR A 92 -10.02 10.22 -1.14
N VAL A 93 -10.35 9.68 0.03
CA VAL A 93 -11.00 8.36 0.14
C VAL A 93 -12.48 8.48 -0.22
N ASN A 94 -12.94 7.60 -1.12
CA ASN A 94 -14.32 7.42 -1.50
C ASN A 94 -14.68 5.93 -1.47
N GLY A 95 -15.25 5.47 -0.36
CA GLY A 95 -15.53 4.04 -0.15
C GLY A 95 -14.25 3.21 -0.12
N ILE A 96 -14.06 2.33 -1.09
CA ILE A 96 -12.89 1.46 -1.24
C ILE A 96 -11.83 2.02 -2.20
N GLU A 97 -11.99 3.27 -2.62
CA GLU A 97 -11.17 3.94 -3.60
C GLU A 97 -10.46 5.15 -3.00
N ALA A 98 -9.28 5.46 -3.49
CA ALA A 98 -8.59 6.71 -3.28
C ALA A 98 -8.53 7.47 -4.61
N VAL A 99 -9.02 8.70 -4.64
CA VAL A 99 -9.09 9.55 -5.84
C VAL A 99 -8.09 10.69 -5.71
N CYS A 100 -7.19 10.82 -6.68
CA CYS A 100 -6.23 11.91 -6.72
C CYS A 100 -6.91 13.25 -7.03
N ASN A 101 -6.64 14.27 -6.21
CA ASN A 101 -7.32 15.57 -6.33
C ASN A 101 -6.79 16.42 -7.50
N CYS A 102 -5.62 16.10 -8.09
CA CYS A 102 -5.06 16.85 -9.23
C CYS A 102 -5.57 16.37 -10.60
N ASP A 103 -5.75 15.06 -10.77
CA ASP A 103 -5.95 14.43 -12.10
C ASP A 103 -7.09 13.41 -12.13
N ASP A 104 -7.81 13.27 -11.01
CA ASP A 104 -8.93 12.34 -10.84
C ASP A 104 -8.59 10.85 -11.05
N PHE A 105 -7.29 10.47 -11.02
CA PHE A 105 -6.89 9.07 -11.07
C PHE A 105 -7.36 8.32 -9.84
N ILE A 106 -7.87 7.13 -10.06
CA ILE A 106 -8.51 6.28 -9.05
C ILE A 106 -7.62 5.09 -8.73
N TYR A 107 -7.49 4.79 -7.45
CA TYR A 107 -6.71 3.68 -6.90
C TYR A 107 -7.57 2.85 -5.96
N SER A 108 -7.35 1.54 -5.94
CA SER A 108 -8.02 0.64 -5.00
C SER A 108 -7.34 0.65 -3.64
N LEU A 109 -8.08 0.90 -2.55
CA LEU A 109 -7.58 0.72 -1.18
C LEU A 109 -7.43 -0.77 -0.79
N VAL A 110 -8.04 -1.68 -1.56
CA VAL A 110 -7.93 -3.12 -1.33
C VAL A 110 -6.58 -3.66 -1.83
N THR A 111 -6.11 -3.17 -2.98
CA THR A 111 -4.91 -3.71 -3.63
C THR A 111 -3.78 -2.69 -3.78
N GLY A 112 -4.06 -1.40 -3.61
CA GLY A 112 -3.16 -0.29 -3.90
C GLY A 112 -2.98 -0.02 -5.39
N GLN A 113 -3.56 -0.85 -6.27
CA GLN A 113 -3.36 -0.74 -7.72
C GLN A 113 -4.21 0.37 -8.34
N PRO A 114 -3.75 1.01 -9.42
CA PRO A 114 -4.56 1.95 -10.17
C PRO A 114 -5.76 1.24 -10.81
N LEU A 115 -6.91 1.92 -10.78
CA LEU A 115 -8.13 1.54 -11.47
C LEU A 115 -8.33 2.37 -12.76
N SER A 116 -7.65 3.51 -12.87
CA SER A 116 -7.62 4.33 -14.07
C SER A 116 -6.63 3.78 -15.10
N GLU A 117 -6.97 3.89 -16.39
CA GLU A 117 -6.08 3.50 -17.49
C GLU A 117 -4.91 4.47 -17.67
N GLY A 118 -3.77 3.98 -18.16
CA GLY A 118 -2.59 4.79 -18.46
C GLY A 118 -1.81 5.25 -17.24
N VAL A 119 -2.08 4.66 -16.07
CA VAL A 119 -1.44 4.97 -14.79
C VAL A 119 -0.42 3.89 -14.46
N GLU A 120 0.81 4.28 -14.16
CA GLU A 120 1.95 3.34 -14.01
C GLU A 120 2.12 2.85 -12.59
N TYR A 121 2.05 3.76 -11.60
CA TYR A 121 2.35 3.46 -10.20
C TYR A 121 1.10 3.37 -9.37
N GLY A 122 1.03 2.35 -8.49
CA GLY A 122 0.01 2.23 -7.45
C GLY A 122 0.33 3.03 -6.20
N LEU A 123 -0.57 2.98 -5.22
CA LEU A 123 -0.37 3.59 -3.90
C LEU A 123 0.84 2.95 -3.20
N VAL A 124 1.61 3.75 -2.48
CA VAL A 124 2.72 3.26 -1.67
C VAL A 124 2.18 2.66 -0.37
N ASN A 125 2.54 1.42 -0.10
CA ASN A 125 2.12 0.69 1.09
C ASN A 125 3.03 1.00 2.27
N TYR A 126 2.44 1.20 3.44
CA TYR A 126 3.12 1.29 4.73
C TYR A 126 3.00 0.00 5.54
N GLY A 127 3.95 -0.22 6.44
CA GLY A 127 3.92 -1.37 7.33
C GLY A 127 2.81 -1.28 8.36
N ILE A 128 2.15 -2.43 8.62
CA ILE A 128 1.18 -2.60 9.69
C ILE A 128 1.61 -3.75 10.60
N ARG A 129 1.56 -3.50 11.91
CA ARG A 129 1.65 -4.55 12.93
C ARG A 129 0.47 -4.43 13.86
N ARG A 130 -0.33 -5.47 13.96
CA ARG A 130 -1.50 -5.51 14.83
C ARG A 130 -1.31 -6.49 15.98
N ASN A 131 -1.66 -6.06 17.19
CA ASN A 131 -1.73 -6.90 18.38
C ASN A 131 -3.06 -6.62 19.10
N GLY A 132 -4.04 -7.49 18.89
CA GLY A 132 -5.40 -7.26 19.39
C GLY A 132 -6.02 -5.99 18.82
N ASN A 133 -6.34 -5.04 19.70
CA ASN A 133 -6.91 -3.74 19.34
C ASN A 133 -5.86 -2.63 19.17
N THR A 134 -4.59 -2.94 19.37
CA THR A 134 -3.48 -2.01 19.10
C THR A 134 -2.96 -2.24 17.68
N VAL A 135 -2.85 -1.18 16.91
CA VAL A 135 -2.33 -1.17 15.54
C VAL A 135 -1.17 -0.19 15.45
N LEU A 136 -0.01 -0.68 15.03
CA LEU A 136 1.16 0.11 14.73
C LEU A 136 1.27 0.28 13.21
N VAL A 137 1.35 1.54 12.76
CA VAL A 137 1.59 1.93 11.37
C VAL A 137 2.99 2.52 11.29
N TYR A 138 3.79 2.10 10.31
CA TYR A 138 5.17 2.56 10.19
C TYR A 138 5.68 2.59 8.74
N ASN A 139 6.67 3.42 8.50
CA ASN A 139 7.45 3.50 7.26
C ASN A 139 8.91 3.12 7.53
#